data_05f5665bab48d9736203b25dcd2d437f
#
_entry.id   05f5665bab48d9736203b25dcd2d437f
#
_cell.length_a   1.000
_cell.length_b   1.000
_cell.length_c   1.000
_cell.angle_alpha   90.00
_cell.angle_beta   90.00
_cell.angle_gamma   90.00
#
_symmetry.space_group_name_H-M   'P 1'
#
loop_
_entity.id
_entity.type
_entity.pdbx_description
1 polymer ?
#
loop_
_entity_poly.entity_id
_entity_poly.type
_entity_poly.pdbx_seq_one_letter_code
_entity_poly.pdbx_strand_id
1 'polypeptide(L)'
;GGCDDESYIQERLTARKPIFRYNERLYKEGQWKAVSPIGLLQKYKDHTRYRKAPVYFLCAGAYVPCDYHLIHAYPGKMLRFGYFPETRHYEAGQPFDHKEPGSILWAARMIDWKHPELVVKTASYLKEHLEENTFHITMIGGGELEEETHRLAEELGVTDVITFPGFQGPEEVRAAMEKSEIYLVTSDRKEGWGAVVNEAMNSGCAVVADHMIGAAPWLIRQGENGSMYRDGEEQELFRTVERLLRDPGECRRLGENAQQTIVGEWNARTAAERLIELCRKMKFLPEMSEEQEMPVSYTH
;
A
#
# COMPACT_ATOMS: atom_id res chain seq x y z
N GLY A 1 -0.24 12.26 -11.60
CA GLY A 1 0.23 13.12 -12.64
C GLY A 1 1.12 14.19 -12.05
N GLY A 2 2.44 14.02 -12.16
CA GLY A 2 3.38 15.04 -11.76
C GLY A 2 3.34 16.17 -12.77
N CYS A 3 3.44 17.40 -12.32
CA CYS A 3 3.75 18.52 -13.17
C CYS A 3 5.20 18.34 -13.63
N ASP A 4 5.40 17.78 -14.82
CA ASP A 4 6.69 17.74 -15.51
C ASP A 4 6.89 19.06 -16.27
N ASP A 5 6.71 20.19 -15.58
CA ASP A 5 7.05 21.49 -16.15
C ASP A 5 8.58 21.60 -16.26
N GLU A 6 9.06 21.30 -17.45
CA GLU A 6 10.49 21.37 -17.79
C GLU A 6 11.07 22.75 -17.50
N SER A 7 10.28 23.82 -17.70
CA SER A 7 10.72 25.20 -17.44
C SER A 7 11.01 25.43 -15.97
N TYR A 8 10.15 24.95 -15.08
CA TYR A 8 10.32 25.02 -13.64
C TYR A 8 11.55 24.22 -13.16
N ILE A 9 11.76 23.03 -13.71
CA ILE A 9 12.93 22.22 -13.39
C ILE A 9 14.20 22.97 -13.79
N GLN A 10 14.25 23.52 -15.00
CA GLN A 10 15.43 24.28 -15.51
C GLN A 10 15.70 25.56 -14.71
N GLU A 11 14.66 26.29 -14.34
CA GLU A 11 14.79 27.47 -13.48
C GLU A 11 15.43 27.11 -12.13
N ARG A 12 14.94 26.09 -11.46
CA ARG A 12 15.48 25.64 -10.18
C ARG A 12 16.92 25.13 -10.30
N LEU A 13 17.24 24.37 -11.36
CA LEU A 13 18.59 23.87 -11.60
C LEU A 13 19.57 25.01 -11.88
N THR A 14 19.16 26.03 -12.64
CA THR A 14 19.97 27.25 -12.90
C THR A 14 20.24 28.01 -11.60
N ALA A 15 19.23 28.08 -10.73
CA ALA A 15 19.36 28.67 -9.39
C ALA A 15 20.09 27.75 -8.39
N ARG A 16 20.57 26.58 -8.81
CA ARG A 16 21.22 25.55 -7.97
C ARG A 16 20.37 25.11 -6.77
N LYS A 17 19.04 25.20 -6.89
CA LYS A 17 18.10 24.78 -5.85
C LYS A 17 17.80 23.29 -5.98
N PRO A 18 17.67 22.56 -4.87
CA PRO A 18 17.31 21.15 -4.90
C PRO A 18 15.87 20.95 -5.40
N ILE A 19 15.65 19.79 -6.00
CA ILE A 19 14.35 19.36 -6.51
C ILE A 19 14.06 17.97 -5.95
N PHE A 20 12.85 17.76 -5.42
CA PHE A 20 12.31 16.44 -5.13
C PHE A 20 11.36 16.03 -6.25
N ARG A 21 11.64 14.89 -6.86
CA ARG A 21 10.70 14.21 -7.77
C ARG A 21 10.06 13.05 -7.00
N TYR A 22 8.81 12.77 -7.31
CA TYR A 22 8.03 11.75 -6.64
C TYR A 22 7.30 10.90 -7.68
N ASN A 23 7.47 9.59 -7.64
CA ASN A 23 6.76 8.68 -8.55
C ASN A 23 6.77 7.24 -8.05
N GLU A 24 5.92 6.44 -8.67
CA GLU A 24 5.85 4.99 -8.54
C GLU A 24 6.81 4.27 -9.50
N ARG A 25 6.66 2.96 -9.61
CA ARG A 25 7.45 2.08 -10.49
C ARG A 25 7.36 2.48 -11.96
N LEU A 26 8.49 2.38 -12.67
CA LEU A 26 8.56 2.55 -14.11
C LEU A 26 8.12 1.30 -14.89
N TYR A 27 8.38 0.12 -14.34
CA TYR A 27 8.28 -1.16 -15.05
C TYR A 27 7.20 -2.06 -14.43
N LYS A 28 5.98 -1.54 -14.25
CA LYS A 28 4.84 -2.29 -13.73
C LYS A 28 4.50 -3.54 -14.57
N GLU A 29 4.71 -3.46 -15.88
CA GLU A 29 4.42 -4.57 -16.82
C GLU A 29 5.63 -5.47 -17.09
N GLY A 30 6.77 -5.20 -16.48
CA GLY A 30 7.98 -5.98 -16.61
C GLY A 30 9.21 -5.17 -17.02
N GLN A 31 10.36 -5.63 -16.54
CA GLN A 31 11.66 -4.95 -16.74
C GLN A 31 12.22 -5.08 -18.15
N TRP A 32 11.65 -5.93 -19.01
CA TRP A 32 12.07 -6.06 -20.40
C TRP A 32 12.00 -4.74 -21.19
N LYS A 33 11.13 -3.82 -20.78
CA LYS A 33 11.05 -2.46 -21.33
C LYS A 33 12.30 -1.61 -21.03
N ALA A 34 13.11 -2.02 -20.05
CA ALA A 34 14.36 -1.32 -19.72
C ALA A 34 15.42 -1.43 -20.84
N VAL A 35 15.35 -2.46 -21.69
CA VAL A 35 16.31 -2.68 -22.78
C VAL A 35 15.85 -2.14 -24.13
N SER A 36 14.63 -1.59 -24.22
CA SER A 36 14.11 -0.98 -25.45
C SER A 36 14.89 0.32 -25.76
N PRO A 37 15.53 0.48 -26.94
CA PRO A 37 16.29 1.69 -27.28
C PRO A 37 15.47 2.97 -27.18
N ILE A 38 14.23 2.95 -27.66
CA ILE A 38 13.30 4.09 -27.58
C ILE A 38 12.93 4.37 -26.13
N GLY A 39 12.62 3.33 -25.36
CA GLY A 39 12.32 3.44 -23.94
C GLY A 39 13.50 4.00 -23.15
N LEU A 40 14.73 3.55 -23.43
CA LEU A 40 15.94 4.07 -22.79
C LEU A 40 16.19 5.55 -23.13
N LEU A 41 15.98 5.96 -24.38
CA LEU A 41 16.12 7.36 -24.78
C LEU A 41 15.11 8.25 -24.03
N GLN A 42 13.86 7.79 -23.90
CA GLN A 42 12.85 8.50 -23.12
C GLN A 42 13.25 8.59 -21.65
N LYS A 43 13.66 7.47 -21.03
CA LYS A 43 14.11 7.45 -19.64
C LYS A 43 15.37 8.30 -19.40
N TYR A 44 16.27 8.38 -20.38
CA TYR A 44 17.40 9.31 -20.32
C TYR A 44 16.93 10.76 -20.25
N LYS A 45 16.00 11.17 -21.13
CA LYS A 45 15.44 12.52 -21.13
C LYS A 45 14.71 12.86 -19.85
N ASP A 46 13.91 11.90 -19.33
CA ASP A 46 13.05 12.15 -18.18
C ASP A 46 13.80 12.06 -16.84
N HIS A 47 14.82 11.22 -16.74
CA HIS A 47 15.42 10.86 -15.46
C HIS A 47 16.96 10.86 -15.46
N THR A 48 17.60 10.08 -16.34
CA THR A 48 19.04 9.80 -16.24
C THR A 48 19.91 11.04 -16.47
N ARG A 49 19.50 11.96 -17.32
CA ARG A 49 20.22 13.23 -17.56
C ARG A 49 20.42 14.06 -16.30
N TYR A 50 19.54 13.89 -15.31
CA TYR A 50 19.61 14.62 -14.03
C TYR A 50 20.48 13.91 -12.97
N ARG A 51 21.13 12.80 -13.30
CA ARG A 51 21.91 12.00 -12.33
C ARG A 51 22.97 12.79 -11.56
N LYS A 52 23.55 13.84 -12.16
CA LYS A 52 24.56 14.70 -11.51
C LYS A 52 23.96 15.98 -10.91
N ALA A 53 22.73 16.32 -11.25
CA ALA A 53 22.02 17.50 -10.74
C ALA A 53 21.52 17.30 -9.31
N PRO A 54 21.19 18.35 -8.56
CA PRO A 54 20.62 18.26 -7.20
C PRO A 54 19.14 17.86 -7.25
N VAL A 55 18.85 16.76 -7.96
CA VAL A 55 17.52 16.18 -8.09
C VAL A 55 17.47 14.91 -7.25
N TYR A 56 16.61 14.90 -6.25
CA TYR A 56 16.36 13.79 -5.33
C TYR A 56 15.06 13.11 -5.70
N PHE A 57 14.94 11.83 -5.39
CA PHE A 57 13.79 11.05 -5.81
C PHE A 57 13.11 10.42 -4.60
N LEU A 58 11.87 10.82 -4.36
CA LEU A 58 11.00 10.23 -3.35
C LEU A 58 10.33 8.99 -3.96
N CYS A 59 10.76 7.83 -3.56
CA CYS A 59 10.28 6.58 -4.09
C CYS A 59 8.91 6.22 -3.48
N ALA A 60 7.86 6.09 -4.31
CA ALA A 60 6.55 5.63 -3.89
C ALA A 60 6.44 4.10 -4.08
N GLY A 61 7.12 3.36 -3.24
CA GLY A 61 7.08 1.89 -3.23
C GLY A 61 8.45 1.24 -3.14
N ALA A 62 8.48 0.05 -2.55
CA ALA A 62 9.71 -0.68 -2.23
C ALA A 62 10.55 -1.06 -3.47
N TYR A 63 9.90 -1.27 -4.60
CA TYR A 63 10.55 -1.68 -5.85
C TYR A 63 10.96 -0.52 -6.76
N VAL A 64 10.57 0.70 -6.42
CA VAL A 64 10.92 1.91 -7.19
C VAL A 64 12.43 2.12 -7.31
N PRO A 65 13.23 1.98 -6.23
CA PRO A 65 14.68 2.12 -6.34
C PRO A 65 15.31 1.15 -7.34
N CYS A 66 14.81 -0.09 -7.43
CA CYS A 66 15.32 -1.09 -8.36
C CYS A 66 15.11 -0.67 -9.81
N ASP A 67 13.91 -0.16 -10.15
CA ASP A 67 13.58 0.28 -11.50
C ASP A 67 14.47 1.46 -11.94
N TYR A 68 14.70 2.45 -11.06
CA TYR A 68 15.54 3.59 -11.35
C TYR A 68 17.04 3.26 -11.36
N HIS A 69 17.43 2.23 -10.60
CA HIS A 69 18.80 1.72 -10.64
C HIS A 69 19.16 1.09 -11.99
N LEU A 70 18.22 0.36 -12.62
CA LEU A 70 18.41 -0.22 -13.96
C LEU A 70 18.78 0.81 -15.03
N ILE A 71 18.27 2.02 -14.92
CA ILE A 71 18.57 3.11 -15.86
C ILE A 71 19.64 4.08 -15.33
N HIS A 72 20.33 3.70 -14.26
CA HIS A 72 21.35 4.53 -13.62
C HIS A 72 20.91 5.97 -13.27
N ALA A 73 19.64 6.17 -12.93
CA ALA A 73 19.10 7.44 -12.47
C ALA A 73 19.28 7.61 -10.95
N TYR A 74 19.45 8.84 -10.51
CA TYR A 74 19.48 9.28 -9.10
C TYR A 74 20.41 8.50 -8.15
N PRO A 75 21.67 8.16 -8.50
CA PRO A 75 22.54 7.38 -7.63
C PRO A 75 22.79 8.09 -6.30
N GLY A 76 22.48 7.40 -5.17
CA GLY A 76 22.60 7.96 -3.82
C GLY A 76 21.58 9.06 -3.48
N LYS A 77 20.54 9.25 -4.29
CA LYS A 77 19.54 10.31 -4.13
C LYS A 77 18.10 9.79 -4.11
N MET A 78 17.92 8.49 -3.99
CA MET A 78 16.60 7.85 -3.84
C MET A 78 16.28 7.72 -2.37
N LEU A 79 15.10 8.18 -1.98
CA LEU A 79 14.64 8.27 -0.61
C LEU A 79 13.36 7.45 -0.47
N ARG A 80 13.27 6.66 0.61
CA ARG A 80 12.05 5.95 0.97
C ARG A 80 10.95 6.97 1.27
N PHE A 81 9.84 6.82 0.57
CA PHE A 81 8.66 7.66 0.74
C PHE A 81 7.42 6.82 0.41
N GLY A 82 6.22 7.42 0.31
CA GLY A 82 5.03 6.65 -0.05
C GLY A 82 3.80 7.51 -0.09
N TYR A 83 2.64 6.89 -0.06
CA TYR A 83 1.38 7.58 0.12
C TYR A 83 1.02 7.62 1.60
N PHE A 84 0.35 8.69 1.97
CA PHE A 84 -0.10 8.96 3.33
C PHE A 84 -1.59 9.32 3.27
N PRO A 85 -2.48 8.31 3.07
CA PRO A 85 -3.92 8.53 3.17
C PRO A 85 -4.28 9.11 4.54
N GLU A 86 -5.51 9.62 4.66
CA GLU A 86 -6.05 10.09 5.92
C GLU A 86 -5.85 9.05 7.04
N THR A 87 -5.24 9.49 8.12
CA THR A 87 -5.10 8.68 9.32
C THR A 87 -6.25 8.97 10.25
N ARG A 88 -7.13 7.98 10.45
CA ARG A 88 -8.20 8.10 11.44
C ARG A 88 -7.63 7.83 12.83
N HIS A 89 -8.06 8.65 13.78
CA HIS A 89 -7.75 8.48 15.18
C HIS A 89 -8.98 7.88 15.88
N TYR A 90 -8.75 6.82 16.61
CA TYR A 90 -9.79 6.07 17.30
C TYR A 90 -9.67 6.25 18.82
N GLU A 91 -10.78 6.19 19.53
CA GLU A 91 -10.78 6.14 20.99
C GLU A 91 -10.17 4.81 21.49
N ALA A 92 -9.80 4.77 22.76
CA ALA A 92 -9.20 3.58 23.36
C ALA A 92 -10.13 2.35 23.22
N GLY A 93 -9.61 1.25 22.67
CA GLY A 93 -10.35 0.04 22.35
C GLY A 93 -10.94 -0.01 20.95
N GLN A 94 -11.15 1.11 20.29
CA GLN A 94 -11.63 1.15 18.91
C GLN A 94 -10.44 1.04 17.92
N PRO A 95 -10.64 0.45 16.74
CA PRO A 95 -11.86 -0.22 16.22
C PRO A 95 -12.04 -1.67 16.72
N PHE A 96 -11.17 -2.18 17.58
CA PHE A 96 -11.07 -3.61 17.94
C PHE A 96 -12.31 -4.17 18.60
N ASP A 97 -13.03 -3.36 19.41
CA ASP A 97 -14.25 -3.77 20.10
C ASP A 97 -15.46 -3.94 19.16
N HIS A 98 -15.32 -3.48 17.90
CA HIS A 98 -16.35 -3.57 16.86
C HIS A 98 -16.02 -4.57 15.76
N LYS A 99 -14.88 -5.28 15.86
CA LYS A 99 -14.52 -6.32 14.91
C LYS A 99 -15.51 -7.48 14.98
N GLU A 100 -15.98 -7.92 13.82
CA GLU A 100 -16.84 -9.08 13.68
C GLU A 100 -15.97 -10.34 13.60
N PRO A 101 -16.11 -11.31 14.51
CA PRO A 101 -15.27 -12.51 14.51
C PRO A 101 -15.33 -13.28 13.18
N GLY A 102 -14.17 -13.69 12.68
CA GLY A 102 -14.05 -14.43 11.43
C GLY A 102 -14.30 -13.60 10.15
N SER A 103 -14.44 -12.28 10.27
CA SER A 103 -14.69 -11.40 9.13
C SER A 103 -13.44 -11.12 8.32
N ILE A 104 -13.55 -11.33 7.02
CA ILE A 104 -12.49 -11.08 6.03
C ILE A 104 -13.02 -10.07 5.00
N LEU A 105 -12.26 -9.05 4.70
CA LEU A 105 -12.60 -8.05 3.70
C LEU A 105 -11.58 -8.03 2.57
N TRP A 106 -12.10 -7.90 1.35
CA TRP A 106 -11.37 -7.50 0.16
C TRP A 106 -12.12 -6.36 -0.50
N ALA A 107 -11.44 -5.26 -0.84
CA ALA A 107 -12.08 -4.12 -1.50
C ALA A 107 -11.16 -3.58 -2.60
N ALA A 108 -11.54 -3.82 -3.84
CA ALA A 108 -10.82 -3.34 -5.02
C ALA A 108 -11.70 -3.42 -6.28
N ARG A 109 -11.21 -2.88 -7.39
CA ARG A 109 -11.80 -3.17 -8.71
C ARG A 109 -11.58 -4.64 -9.08
N MET A 110 -12.59 -5.32 -9.59
CA MET A 110 -12.47 -6.70 -10.07
C MET A 110 -11.87 -6.70 -11.48
N ILE A 111 -10.55 -6.60 -11.54
CA ILE A 111 -9.74 -6.57 -12.77
C ILE A 111 -8.53 -7.50 -12.65
N ASP A 112 -7.94 -7.90 -13.77
CA ASP A 112 -6.87 -8.89 -13.90
C ASP A 112 -5.81 -8.80 -12.77
N TRP A 113 -5.13 -7.69 -12.65
CA TRP A 113 -4.01 -7.52 -11.72
C TRP A 113 -4.39 -7.30 -10.24
N LYS A 114 -5.69 -7.34 -9.93
CA LYS A 114 -6.21 -7.35 -8.54
C LYS A 114 -6.51 -8.75 -8.03
N HIS A 115 -6.55 -9.73 -8.92
CA HIS A 115 -6.72 -11.15 -8.61
C HIS A 115 -7.90 -11.45 -7.68
N PRO A 116 -9.16 -11.05 -8.04
CA PRO A 116 -10.35 -11.37 -7.23
C PRO A 116 -10.57 -12.88 -7.10
N GLU A 117 -10.12 -13.67 -8.07
CA GLU A 117 -10.20 -15.13 -8.08
C GLU A 117 -9.43 -15.77 -6.91
N LEU A 118 -8.34 -15.14 -6.42
CA LEU A 118 -7.59 -15.65 -5.28
C LEU A 118 -8.40 -15.59 -4.00
N VAL A 119 -9.29 -14.60 -3.87
CA VAL A 119 -10.17 -14.46 -2.71
C VAL A 119 -11.22 -15.58 -2.70
N VAL A 120 -11.81 -15.87 -3.87
CA VAL A 120 -12.78 -16.96 -4.03
C VAL A 120 -12.14 -18.33 -3.77
N LYS A 121 -10.93 -18.56 -4.29
CA LYS A 121 -10.14 -19.77 -4.00
C LYS A 121 -9.77 -19.87 -2.51
N THR A 122 -9.47 -18.73 -1.86
CA THR A 122 -9.24 -18.70 -0.40
C THR A 122 -10.48 -19.18 0.34
N ALA A 123 -11.68 -18.71 -0.03
CA ALA A 123 -12.93 -19.16 0.56
C ALA A 123 -13.14 -20.67 0.40
N SER A 124 -12.86 -21.20 -0.81
CA SER A 124 -12.96 -22.64 -1.07
C SER A 124 -12.03 -23.46 -0.18
N TYR A 125 -10.77 -23.04 -0.10
CA TYR A 125 -9.79 -23.68 0.78
C TYR A 125 -10.24 -23.64 2.26
N LEU A 126 -10.68 -22.48 2.74
CA LEU A 126 -11.11 -22.33 4.14
C LEU A 126 -12.34 -23.18 4.46
N LYS A 127 -13.30 -23.28 3.55
CA LYS A 127 -14.50 -24.09 3.71
C LYS A 127 -14.19 -25.59 3.82
N GLU A 128 -13.12 -26.06 3.18
CA GLU A 128 -12.65 -27.45 3.29
C GLU A 128 -11.88 -27.72 4.60
N HIS A 129 -11.29 -26.69 5.23
CA HIS A 129 -10.35 -26.87 6.34
C HIS A 129 -10.87 -26.36 7.69
N LEU A 130 -11.94 -25.55 7.71
CA LEU A 130 -12.54 -24.99 8.91
C LEU A 130 -13.97 -25.51 9.12
N GLU A 131 -14.45 -25.39 10.35
CA GLU A 131 -15.84 -25.70 10.68
C GLU A 131 -16.81 -24.70 10.05
N GLU A 132 -18.05 -25.09 9.84
CA GLU A 132 -19.10 -24.22 9.31
C GLU A 132 -19.28 -22.96 10.17
N ASN A 133 -19.58 -21.84 9.51
CA ASN A 133 -19.81 -20.52 10.12
C ASN A 133 -18.60 -19.94 10.88
N THR A 134 -17.37 -20.42 10.63
CA THR A 134 -16.16 -19.89 11.27
C THR A 134 -15.70 -18.59 10.63
N PHE A 135 -16.01 -18.34 9.37
CA PHE A 135 -15.58 -17.15 8.65
C PHE A 135 -16.65 -16.64 7.67
N HIS A 136 -16.50 -15.38 7.27
CA HIS A 136 -17.26 -14.77 6.19
C HIS A 136 -16.37 -13.77 5.43
N ILE A 137 -16.45 -13.78 4.10
CA ILE A 137 -15.70 -12.87 3.23
C ILE A 137 -16.66 -11.85 2.62
N THR A 138 -16.31 -10.57 2.73
CA THR A 138 -16.98 -9.50 1.99
C THR A 138 -16.08 -9.03 0.87
N MET A 139 -16.55 -9.09 -0.38
CA MET A 139 -15.83 -8.61 -1.57
C MET A 139 -16.50 -7.36 -2.11
N ILE A 140 -15.91 -6.18 -1.81
CA ILE A 140 -16.43 -4.87 -2.24
C ILE A 140 -15.77 -4.46 -3.55
N GLY A 141 -16.56 -4.08 -4.53
CA GLY A 141 -16.11 -3.53 -5.80
C GLY A 141 -16.86 -4.12 -6.98
N GLY A 142 -16.40 -3.78 -8.16
CA GLY A 142 -16.91 -4.29 -9.44
C GLY A 142 -15.85 -4.10 -10.52
N GLY A 143 -16.11 -4.57 -11.71
CA GLY A 143 -15.18 -4.45 -12.82
C GLY A 143 -15.38 -5.51 -13.88
N GLU A 144 -14.44 -5.60 -14.82
CA GLU A 144 -14.52 -6.50 -15.97
C GLU A 144 -14.52 -8.00 -15.61
N LEU A 145 -14.02 -8.36 -14.42
CA LEU A 145 -14.00 -9.75 -13.92
C LEU A 145 -15.12 -10.02 -12.91
N GLU A 146 -16.09 -9.14 -12.73
CA GLU A 146 -17.15 -9.30 -11.73
C GLU A 146 -17.99 -10.56 -12.01
N GLU A 147 -18.50 -10.72 -13.25
CA GLU A 147 -19.31 -11.88 -13.63
C GLU A 147 -18.50 -13.21 -13.53
N GLU A 148 -17.22 -13.17 -13.91
CA GLU A 148 -16.34 -14.33 -13.82
C GLU A 148 -16.07 -14.71 -12.35
N THR A 149 -15.87 -13.72 -11.49
CA THR A 149 -15.67 -13.91 -10.06
C THR A 149 -16.89 -14.53 -9.39
N HIS A 150 -18.09 -14.05 -9.71
CA HIS A 150 -19.35 -14.62 -9.23
C HIS A 150 -19.53 -16.06 -9.70
N ARG A 151 -19.32 -16.33 -11.00
CA ARG A 151 -19.40 -17.67 -11.54
C ARG A 151 -18.42 -18.63 -10.85
N LEU A 152 -17.18 -18.20 -10.62
CA LEU A 152 -16.20 -19.00 -9.90
C LEU A 152 -16.66 -19.31 -8.46
N ALA A 153 -17.31 -18.36 -7.78
CA ALA A 153 -17.87 -18.60 -6.43
C ALA A 153 -18.99 -19.65 -6.46
N GLU A 154 -19.84 -19.66 -7.49
CA GLU A 154 -20.86 -20.68 -7.71
C GLU A 154 -20.24 -22.05 -8.00
N GLU A 155 -19.27 -22.11 -8.93
CA GLU A 155 -18.57 -23.35 -9.32
C GLU A 155 -17.83 -23.99 -8.15
N LEU A 156 -17.23 -23.20 -7.26
CA LEU A 156 -16.54 -23.69 -6.08
C LEU A 156 -17.47 -23.87 -4.86
N GLY A 157 -18.77 -23.55 -4.99
CA GLY A 157 -19.76 -23.75 -3.95
C GLY A 157 -19.52 -22.92 -2.68
N VAL A 158 -19.06 -21.66 -2.83
CA VAL A 158 -18.70 -20.77 -1.70
C VAL A 158 -19.58 -19.53 -1.58
N THR A 159 -20.70 -19.49 -2.28
CA THR A 159 -21.63 -18.34 -2.28
C THR A 159 -22.32 -18.11 -0.92
N ASP A 160 -22.34 -19.11 -0.04
CA ASP A 160 -22.84 -19.03 1.32
C ASP A 160 -21.89 -18.34 2.29
N VAL A 161 -20.61 -18.28 1.98
CA VAL A 161 -19.57 -17.65 2.83
C VAL A 161 -18.97 -16.39 2.21
N ILE A 162 -19.41 -15.97 1.01
CA ILE A 162 -18.98 -14.73 0.35
C ILE A 162 -20.18 -13.82 0.10
N THR A 163 -20.04 -12.54 0.46
CA THR A 163 -20.99 -11.48 0.08
C THR A 163 -20.36 -10.53 -0.90
N PHE A 164 -21.09 -10.17 -1.96
CA PHE A 164 -20.74 -9.21 -2.99
C PHE A 164 -21.66 -7.98 -2.93
N PRO A 165 -21.35 -6.94 -2.16
CA PRO A 165 -22.21 -5.75 -2.06
C PRO A 165 -22.12 -4.81 -3.26
N GLY A 166 -21.28 -5.16 -4.26
CA GLY A 166 -20.99 -4.30 -5.40
C GLY A 166 -20.09 -3.14 -5.04
N PHE A 167 -20.11 -2.08 -5.87
CA PHE A 167 -19.33 -0.86 -5.63
C PHE A 167 -19.84 -0.12 -4.40
N GLN A 168 -18.90 0.30 -3.54
CA GLN A 168 -19.16 1.13 -2.36
C GLN A 168 -18.25 2.37 -2.40
N GLY A 169 -18.70 3.45 -1.74
CA GLY A 169 -17.90 4.65 -1.59
C GLY A 169 -16.74 4.48 -0.58
N PRO A 170 -15.81 5.43 -0.54
CA PRO A 170 -14.64 5.35 0.36
C PRO A 170 -15.01 5.23 1.85
N GLU A 171 -16.07 5.91 2.28
CA GLU A 171 -16.53 5.87 3.69
C GLU A 171 -17.12 4.49 4.06
N GLU A 172 -17.90 3.90 3.17
CA GLU A 172 -18.47 2.56 3.35
C GLU A 172 -17.36 1.50 3.38
N VAL A 173 -16.34 1.62 2.52
CA VAL A 173 -15.17 0.74 2.53
C VAL A 173 -14.39 0.86 3.85
N ARG A 174 -14.18 2.10 4.34
CA ARG A 174 -13.53 2.31 5.65
C ARG A 174 -14.35 1.73 6.80
N ALA A 175 -15.66 1.92 6.79
CA ALA A 175 -16.55 1.32 7.79
C ALA A 175 -16.50 -0.22 7.76
N ALA A 176 -16.41 -0.83 6.57
CA ALA A 176 -16.21 -2.25 6.43
C ALA A 176 -14.85 -2.71 6.98
N MET A 177 -13.76 -1.97 6.72
CA MET A 177 -12.44 -2.24 7.31
C MET A 177 -12.46 -2.19 8.84
N GLU A 178 -13.18 -1.23 9.41
CA GLU A 178 -13.30 -1.07 10.87
C GLU A 178 -14.00 -2.26 11.54
N LYS A 179 -14.86 -2.95 10.81
CA LYS A 179 -15.56 -4.17 11.27
C LYS A 179 -14.82 -5.47 10.99
N SER A 180 -13.93 -5.49 10.01
CA SER A 180 -13.27 -6.71 9.57
C SER A 180 -12.00 -7.01 10.34
N GLU A 181 -11.80 -8.27 10.73
CA GLU A 181 -10.57 -8.72 11.41
C GLU A 181 -9.40 -8.83 10.44
N ILE A 182 -9.64 -9.38 9.24
CA ILE A 182 -8.61 -9.64 8.24
C ILE A 182 -8.90 -8.82 6.98
N TYR A 183 -7.86 -8.26 6.38
CA TYR A 183 -7.95 -7.58 5.09
C TYR A 183 -7.01 -8.22 4.08
N LEU A 184 -7.54 -8.65 2.94
CA LEU A 184 -6.77 -9.27 1.86
C LEU A 184 -6.41 -8.25 0.79
N VAL A 185 -5.14 -8.25 0.37
CA VAL A 185 -4.66 -7.45 -0.77
C VAL A 185 -3.96 -8.39 -1.74
N THR A 186 -4.68 -8.78 -2.78
CA THR A 186 -4.24 -9.80 -3.74
C THR A 186 -3.62 -9.23 -5.01
N SER A 187 -3.44 -7.90 -5.09
CA SER A 187 -2.85 -7.23 -6.25
C SER A 187 -1.42 -7.68 -6.52
N ASP A 188 -1.09 -7.80 -7.80
CA ASP A 188 0.27 -8.13 -8.25
C ASP A 188 1.20 -6.91 -8.34
N ARG A 189 2.37 -7.08 -8.97
CA ARG A 189 3.40 -6.06 -9.21
C ARG A 189 2.93 -4.80 -9.96
N LYS A 190 1.75 -4.83 -10.61
CA LYS A 190 1.18 -3.65 -11.27
C LYS A 190 0.63 -2.63 -10.27
N GLU A 191 0.40 -3.06 -9.02
CA GLU A 191 0.10 -2.13 -7.92
C GLU A 191 1.32 -1.28 -7.57
N GLY A 192 1.24 0.02 -7.82
CA GLY A 192 2.36 0.93 -7.58
C GLY A 192 2.67 1.11 -6.11
N TRP A 193 1.67 1.54 -5.34
CA TRP A 193 1.75 1.68 -3.90
C TRP A 193 0.79 0.73 -3.18
N GLY A 194 -0.51 0.86 -3.43
CA GLY A 194 -1.55 0.12 -2.72
C GLY A 194 -1.98 0.86 -1.45
N ALA A 195 -2.56 2.06 -1.61
CA ALA A 195 -2.99 2.92 -0.48
C ALA A 195 -3.95 2.20 0.48
N VAL A 196 -4.71 1.24 -0.03
CA VAL A 196 -5.61 0.40 0.75
C VAL A 196 -4.90 -0.38 1.88
N VAL A 197 -3.59 -0.68 1.73
CA VAL A 197 -2.79 -1.29 2.80
C VAL A 197 -2.69 -0.34 4.00
N ASN A 198 -2.43 0.96 3.76
CA ASN A 198 -2.40 1.97 4.83
C ASN A 198 -3.76 2.06 5.54
N GLU A 199 -4.84 2.10 4.76
CA GLU A 199 -6.20 2.28 5.28
C GLU A 199 -6.64 1.08 6.12
N ALA A 200 -6.41 -0.16 5.63
CA ALA A 200 -6.70 -1.37 6.35
C ALA A 200 -5.88 -1.51 7.65
N MET A 201 -4.57 -1.22 7.58
CA MET A 201 -3.72 -1.19 8.77
C MET A 201 -4.18 -0.14 9.78
N ASN A 202 -4.54 1.06 9.32
CA ASN A 202 -5.07 2.11 10.21
C ASN A 202 -6.40 1.70 10.85
N SER A 203 -7.24 0.95 10.14
CA SER A 203 -8.50 0.41 10.66
C SER A 203 -8.32 -0.81 11.58
N GLY A 204 -7.08 -1.20 11.89
CA GLY A 204 -6.78 -2.31 12.80
C GLY A 204 -7.05 -3.70 12.21
N CYS A 205 -7.00 -3.85 10.89
CA CYS A 205 -7.07 -5.18 10.26
C CYS A 205 -5.72 -5.88 10.32
N ALA A 206 -5.74 -7.20 10.53
CA ALA A 206 -4.60 -8.06 10.20
C ALA A 206 -4.50 -8.14 8.67
N VAL A 207 -3.58 -7.38 8.08
CA VAL A 207 -3.42 -7.33 6.62
C VAL A 207 -2.61 -8.52 6.13
N VAL A 208 -3.16 -9.22 5.12
CA VAL A 208 -2.47 -10.27 4.36
C VAL A 208 -2.32 -9.78 2.93
N ALA A 209 -1.11 -9.51 2.49
CA ALA A 209 -0.84 -8.84 1.21
C ALA A 209 0.20 -9.58 0.37
N ASP A 210 0.07 -9.50 -0.95
CA ASP A 210 1.15 -9.90 -1.84
C ASP A 210 2.39 -9.01 -1.63
N HIS A 211 3.56 -9.64 -1.53
CA HIS A 211 4.81 -8.93 -1.28
C HIS A 211 5.20 -7.98 -2.43
N MET A 212 4.68 -8.19 -3.65
CA MET A 212 4.98 -7.36 -4.83
C MET A 212 4.28 -6.00 -4.83
N ILE A 213 3.31 -5.79 -3.95
CA ILE A 213 2.66 -4.50 -3.75
C ILE A 213 3.66 -3.49 -3.20
N GLY A 214 3.74 -2.30 -3.80
CA GLY A 214 4.79 -1.34 -3.45
C GLY A 214 4.85 -0.91 -2.00
N ALA A 215 3.72 -0.85 -1.29
CA ALA A 215 3.63 -0.52 0.13
C ALA A 215 4.02 -1.70 1.03
N ALA A 216 3.69 -2.93 0.65
CA ALA A 216 3.75 -4.09 1.53
C ALA A 216 5.12 -4.28 2.19
N PRO A 217 6.28 -4.32 1.48
CA PRO A 217 7.58 -4.53 2.13
C PRO A 217 8.03 -3.35 3.02
N TRP A 218 7.37 -2.21 2.92
CA TRP A 218 7.71 -1.04 3.73
C TRP A 218 6.82 -0.86 4.94
N LEU A 219 5.56 -1.27 4.85
CA LEU A 219 4.57 -1.14 5.90
C LEU A 219 4.47 -2.39 6.75
N ILE A 220 4.55 -3.57 6.12
CA ILE A 220 4.33 -4.85 6.78
C ILE A 220 5.67 -5.43 7.25
N ARG A 221 5.74 -5.68 8.54
CA ARG A 221 6.76 -6.49 9.19
C ARG A 221 6.15 -7.88 9.44
N GLN A 222 6.66 -8.89 8.71
CA GLN A 222 6.12 -10.25 8.69
C GLN A 222 5.90 -10.82 10.09
N GLY A 223 4.65 -11.19 10.41
CA GLY A 223 4.28 -11.77 11.70
C GLY A 223 4.30 -10.81 12.88
N GLU A 224 4.61 -9.52 12.67
CA GLU A 224 4.61 -8.49 13.71
C GLU A 224 3.38 -7.57 13.60
N ASN A 225 3.11 -7.01 12.42
CA ASN A 225 2.01 -6.08 12.15
C ASN A 225 1.22 -6.40 10.87
N GLY A 226 1.34 -7.62 10.39
CA GLY A 226 0.68 -8.14 9.20
C GLY A 226 1.43 -9.33 8.64
N SER A 227 0.98 -9.82 7.51
CA SER A 227 1.61 -10.94 6.80
C SER A 227 1.72 -10.65 5.31
N MET A 228 2.82 -11.09 4.71
CA MET A 228 3.00 -11.07 3.26
C MET A 228 3.11 -12.49 2.75
N TYR A 229 2.58 -12.76 1.57
CA TYR A 229 2.80 -13.99 0.83
C TYR A 229 3.52 -13.68 -0.50
N ARG A 230 4.13 -14.70 -1.10
CA ARG A 230 4.89 -14.55 -2.33
C ARG A 230 3.98 -14.63 -3.55
N ASP A 231 4.23 -13.75 -4.53
CA ASP A 231 3.55 -13.75 -5.83
C ASP A 231 3.56 -15.16 -6.46
N GLY A 232 2.37 -15.64 -6.83
CA GLY A 232 2.14 -16.99 -7.37
C GLY A 232 2.05 -18.11 -6.33
N GLU A 233 2.28 -17.86 -5.04
CA GLU A 233 2.20 -18.87 -3.97
C GLU A 233 0.83 -18.84 -3.27
N GLU A 234 -0.23 -19.20 -3.98
CA GLU A 234 -1.62 -19.18 -3.47
C GLU A 234 -1.77 -19.93 -2.15
N GLN A 235 -1.08 -21.06 -1.98
CA GLN A 235 -1.12 -21.86 -0.76
C GLN A 235 -0.56 -21.12 0.48
N GLU A 236 0.38 -20.21 0.29
CA GLU A 236 0.91 -19.39 1.38
C GLU A 236 -0.15 -18.39 1.86
N LEU A 237 -0.91 -17.77 0.93
CA LEU A 237 -2.07 -16.94 1.25
C LEU A 237 -3.11 -17.73 2.05
N PHE A 238 -3.55 -18.88 1.52
CA PHE A 238 -4.63 -19.68 2.11
C PHE A 238 -4.29 -20.11 3.55
N ARG A 239 -3.10 -20.68 3.75
CA ARG A 239 -2.62 -21.10 5.08
C ARG A 239 -2.43 -19.95 6.04
N THR A 240 -2.04 -18.78 5.55
CA THR A 240 -1.89 -17.59 6.40
C THR A 240 -3.25 -17.13 6.92
N VAL A 241 -4.27 -17.10 6.06
CA VAL A 241 -5.63 -16.73 6.47
C VAL A 241 -6.22 -17.78 7.43
N GLU A 242 -6.06 -19.07 7.12
CA GLU A 242 -6.50 -20.16 8.01
C GLU A 242 -5.87 -20.03 9.40
N ARG A 243 -4.56 -19.79 9.48
CA ARG A 243 -3.84 -19.63 10.75
C ARG A 243 -4.41 -18.47 11.57
N LEU A 244 -4.68 -17.33 10.94
CA LEU A 244 -5.25 -16.16 11.62
C LEU A 244 -6.66 -16.39 12.13
N LEU A 245 -7.49 -17.13 11.38
CA LEU A 245 -8.83 -17.51 11.82
C LEU A 245 -8.81 -18.52 12.99
N ARG A 246 -7.80 -19.41 13.02
CA ARG A 246 -7.61 -20.36 14.13
C ARG A 246 -7.02 -19.73 15.39
N ASP A 247 -6.36 -18.58 15.28
CA ASP A 247 -5.77 -17.83 16.39
C ASP A 247 -6.24 -16.36 16.38
N PRO A 248 -7.46 -16.08 16.90
CA PRO A 248 -7.98 -14.71 17.00
C PRO A 248 -7.09 -13.78 17.83
N GLY A 249 -6.33 -14.33 18.78
CA GLY A 249 -5.37 -13.56 19.60
C GLY A 249 -4.21 -13.05 18.75
N GLU A 250 -3.66 -13.89 17.88
CA GLU A 250 -2.64 -13.47 16.90
C GLU A 250 -3.23 -12.46 15.91
N CYS A 251 -4.42 -12.72 15.37
CA CYS A 251 -5.09 -11.83 14.43
C CYS A 251 -5.25 -10.42 15.03
N ARG A 252 -5.81 -10.33 16.25
CA ARG A 252 -5.96 -9.07 16.96
C ARG A 252 -4.64 -8.37 17.20
N ARG A 253 -3.62 -9.09 17.66
CA ARG A 253 -2.26 -8.53 17.90
C ARG A 253 -1.66 -7.92 16.63
N LEU A 254 -1.79 -8.60 15.49
CA LEU A 254 -1.30 -8.07 14.21
C LEU A 254 -2.04 -6.78 13.83
N GLY A 255 -3.35 -6.74 14.00
CA GLY A 255 -4.17 -5.56 13.73
C GLY A 255 -3.82 -4.37 14.64
N GLU A 256 -3.60 -4.60 15.94
CA GLU A 256 -3.17 -3.58 16.90
C GLU A 256 -1.80 -2.98 16.51
N ASN A 257 -0.83 -3.82 16.19
CA ASN A 257 0.49 -3.38 15.73
C ASN A 257 0.43 -2.69 14.36
N ALA A 258 -0.48 -3.12 13.46
CA ALA A 258 -0.72 -2.46 12.19
C ALA A 258 -1.18 -1.02 12.39
N GLN A 259 -2.20 -0.81 13.24
CA GLN A 259 -2.72 0.51 13.56
C GLN A 259 -1.64 1.41 14.18
N GLN A 260 -0.89 0.88 15.15
CA GLN A 260 0.22 1.63 15.78
C GLN A 260 1.28 2.04 14.76
N THR A 261 1.59 1.19 13.78
CA THR A 261 2.54 1.52 12.70
C THR A 261 2.06 2.72 11.89
N ILE A 262 0.78 2.78 11.54
CA ILE A 262 0.25 3.90 10.76
C ILE A 262 0.20 5.16 11.61
N VAL A 263 -0.36 5.10 12.81
CA VAL A 263 -0.53 6.27 13.68
C VAL A 263 0.83 6.83 14.15
N GLY A 264 1.80 5.97 14.46
CA GLY A 264 3.09 6.37 15.01
C GLY A 264 4.18 6.65 13.97
N GLU A 265 4.23 5.86 12.90
CA GLU A 265 5.38 5.85 12.00
C GLU A 265 5.06 6.31 10.58
N TRP A 266 3.87 5.93 10.04
CA TRP A 266 3.57 6.04 8.62
C TRP A 266 2.33 6.91 8.33
N ASN A 267 2.40 8.17 8.72
CA ASN A 267 1.36 9.16 8.52
C ASN A 267 1.92 10.45 7.91
N ALA A 268 1.04 11.31 7.42
CA ALA A 268 1.41 12.54 6.72
C ALA A 268 2.24 13.49 7.60
N ARG A 269 1.92 13.59 8.91
CA ARG A 269 2.63 14.44 9.86
C ARG A 269 4.08 13.97 10.04
N THR A 270 4.27 12.70 10.36
CA THR A 270 5.60 12.10 10.54
C THR A 270 6.43 12.18 9.25
N ALA A 271 5.80 11.99 8.08
CA ALA A 271 6.47 12.13 6.80
C ALA A 271 6.93 13.57 6.54
N ALA A 272 6.10 14.55 6.83
CA ALA A 272 6.45 15.96 6.69
C ALA A 272 7.59 16.37 7.65
N GLU A 273 7.52 15.97 8.90
CA GLU A 273 8.57 16.23 9.92
C GLU A 273 9.92 15.65 9.48
N ARG A 274 9.95 14.37 9.03
CA ARG A 274 11.15 13.71 8.53
C ARG A 274 11.70 14.35 7.25
N LEU A 275 10.82 14.81 6.34
CA LEU A 275 11.25 15.50 5.13
C LEU A 275 11.85 16.87 5.44
N ILE A 276 11.26 17.63 6.36
CA ILE A 276 11.80 18.92 6.82
C ILE A 276 13.17 18.71 7.50
N GLU A 277 13.28 17.74 8.40
CA GLU A 277 14.55 17.39 9.04
C GLU A 277 15.63 17.01 8.04
N LEU A 278 15.27 16.19 7.04
CA LEU A 278 16.17 15.84 5.93
C LEU A 278 16.63 17.10 5.17
N CYS A 279 15.71 18.00 4.84
CA CYS A 279 16.03 19.26 4.15
C CYS A 279 16.98 20.13 4.97
N ARG A 280 16.83 20.18 6.29
CA ARG A 280 17.75 20.88 7.19
C ARG A 280 19.14 20.23 7.20
N LYS A 281 19.22 18.91 7.39
CA LYS A 281 20.48 18.15 7.35
C LYS A 281 21.22 18.31 6.01
N MET A 282 20.49 18.41 4.91
CA MET A 282 21.04 18.64 3.58
C MET A 282 21.32 20.14 3.27
N LYS A 283 21.07 21.03 4.21
CA LYS A 283 21.19 22.49 4.07
C LYS A 283 20.35 23.07 2.92
N PHE A 284 19.18 22.50 2.68
CA PHE A 284 18.21 22.99 1.69
C PHE A 284 17.28 24.05 2.26
N LEU A 285 17.15 24.08 3.58
CA LEU A 285 16.42 25.11 4.31
C LEU A 285 17.42 25.95 5.12
N PRO A 286 17.15 27.26 5.28
CA PRO A 286 17.93 28.09 6.19
C PRO A 286 17.81 27.52 7.62
N GLU A 287 18.85 27.79 8.45
CA GLU A 287 18.74 27.54 9.89
C GLU A 287 17.63 28.46 10.44
N MET A 288 16.67 27.87 11.15
CA MET A 288 15.64 28.65 11.80
C MET A 288 16.26 29.38 12.99
N SER A 289 15.96 30.68 13.15
CA SER A 289 16.25 31.41 14.40
C SER A 289 15.35 30.82 15.52
N GLU A 290 15.87 30.78 16.74
CA GLU A 290 15.14 30.26 17.91
C GLU A 290 13.73 30.88 18.12
N GLU A 291 13.50 32.09 17.58
CA GLU A 291 12.19 32.76 17.60
C GLU A 291 11.13 32.16 16.64
N GLN A 292 11.50 31.28 15.72
CA GLN A 292 10.58 30.64 14.75
C GLN A 292 10.14 29.23 15.15
N GLU A 293 10.60 28.71 16.26
CA GLU A 293 10.10 27.49 16.90
C GLU A 293 8.77 27.74 17.65
N MET A 294 7.80 28.34 16.99
CA MET A 294 6.46 28.38 17.60
C MET A 294 5.84 26.99 17.49
N PRO A 295 5.39 26.41 18.61
CA PRO A 295 4.58 25.21 18.55
C PRO A 295 3.31 25.54 17.77
N VAL A 296 3.06 24.80 16.68
CA VAL A 296 1.76 24.87 16.00
C VAL A 296 0.74 24.27 16.97
N SER A 297 0.10 25.14 17.76
CA SER A 297 -1.05 24.73 18.56
C SER A 297 -2.22 24.53 17.62
N TYR A 298 -2.55 23.29 17.34
CA TYR A 298 -3.82 22.97 16.73
C TYR A 298 -4.92 23.14 17.78
N THR A 299 -5.59 24.27 17.77
CA THR A 299 -6.92 24.41 18.31
C THR A 299 -7.92 24.16 17.18
N HIS A 300 -8.73 23.13 17.37
CA HIS A 300 -9.93 22.65 16.68
C HIS A 300 -9.72 21.66 15.54
#